data_768ad0d00e701bc54578c7eb78b79f9d
#
_entry.id   768ad0d00e701bc54578c7eb78b79f9d
#
_cell.length_a   1.000
_cell.length_b   1.000
_cell.length_c   1.000
_cell.angle_alpha   90.00
_cell.angle_beta   90.00
_cell.angle_gamma   90.00
#
_symmetry.space_group_name_H-M   'P 1'
#
loop_
_entity.id
_entity.type
_entity.pdbx_description
1 polymer ?
#
loop_
_entity_poly.entity_id
_entity_poly.type
_entity_poly.pdbx_seq_one_letter_code
_entity_poly.pdbx_strand_id
1 'polypeptide(L)' 'EPYIMKDPKYAYFYARYVMERRWPEAEPYIMKDPEYASMYARDIRKKGRWPEAEPYIMKDPEYASKYKAFIRTL' A
#
# COMPACT_ATOMS: atom_id res chain seq x y z
N GLU A 1 2.52 9.07 -14.27
CA GLU A 1 3.38 8.24 -15.12
C GLU A 1 2.81 6.84 -15.26
N PRO A 2 2.35 6.46 -16.46
CA PRO A 2 1.76 5.13 -16.64
C PRO A 2 2.71 3.98 -16.30
N TYR A 3 3.98 4.13 -16.61
CA TYR A 3 4.95 3.07 -16.38
C TYR A 3 5.27 2.91 -14.90
N ILE A 4 5.43 4.02 -14.20
CA ILE A 4 5.72 4.00 -12.76
C ILE A 4 4.54 3.42 -12.00
N MET A 5 3.33 3.80 -12.41
CA MET A 5 2.11 3.38 -11.74
C MET A 5 1.93 1.86 -11.76
N LYS A 6 2.40 1.19 -12.81
CA LYS A 6 2.25 -0.26 -12.93
C LYS A 6 3.24 -1.06 -12.09
N ASP A 7 4.30 -0.42 -11.59
CA ASP A 7 5.29 -1.07 -10.74
C ASP A 7 5.00 -0.69 -9.29
N PRO A 8 4.57 -1.66 -8.44
CA PRO A 8 4.18 -1.33 -7.07
C PRO A 8 5.27 -0.61 -6.29
N LYS A 9 6.53 -1.00 -6.50
CA LYS A 9 7.65 -0.39 -5.80
C LYS A 9 7.79 1.09 -6.17
N TYR A 10 7.86 1.38 -7.45
CA TYR A 10 8.04 2.76 -7.89
C TYR A 10 6.79 3.59 -7.67
N ALA A 11 5.62 2.98 -7.82
CA ALA A 11 4.37 3.68 -7.53
C ALA A 11 4.31 4.12 -6.07
N TYR A 12 4.70 3.22 -5.16
CA TYR A 12 4.74 3.54 -3.74
C TYR A 12 5.71 4.70 -3.46
N PHE A 13 6.95 4.59 -3.99
CA PHE A 13 7.95 5.63 -3.74
C PHE A 13 7.53 6.96 -4.36
N TYR A 14 6.95 6.93 -5.55
CA TYR A 14 6.50 8.16 -6.20
C TYR A 14 5.41 8.84 -5.37
N ALA A 15 4.44 8.05 -4.91
CA ALA A 15 3.35 8.61 -4.10
C ALA A 15 3.89 9.19 -2.79
N ARG A 16 4.86 8.51 -2.16
CA ARG A 16 5.37 8.93 -0.87
C ARG A 16 6.32 10.12 -0.96
N TYR A 17 7.24 10.10 -1.91
CA TYR A 17 8.33 11.09 -1.93
C TYR A 17 8.11 12.22 -2.93
N VAL A 18 7.35 11.99 -3.98
CA VAL A 18 7.12 13.01 -5.00
C VAL A 18 5.76 13.66 -4.82
N MET A 19 4.70 12.86 -4.80
CA MET A 19 3.33 13.40 -4.63
C MET A 19 3.03 13.76 -3.19
N GLU A 20 3.60 13.03 -2.25
CA GLU A 20 3.39 13.18 -0.80
C GLU A 20 1.91 13.08 -0.45
N ARG A 21 1.17 12.22 -1.18
CA ARG A 21 -0.26 12.02 -0.97
C ARG A 21 -0.69 10.72 -1.63
N ARG A 22 -1.96 10.35 -1.45
CA ARG A 22 -2.52 9.18 -2.10
C ARG A 22 -2.48 9.34 -3.63
N TRP A 23 -2.28 8.21 -4.29
CA TRP A 23 -2.30 8.14 -5.75
C TRP A 23 -3.34 7.10 -6.17
N PRO A 24 -4.65 7.48 -6.21
CA PRO A 24 -5.72 6.50 -6.44
C PRO A 24 -5.57 5.70 -7.73
N GLU A 25 -5.06 6.33 -8.79
CA GLU A 25 -4.89 5.65 -10.06
C GLU A 25 -3.90 4.49 -9.98
N ALA A 26 -2.91 4.58 -9.08
CA ALA A 26 -1.90 3.54 -8.91
C ALA A 26 -2.26 2.53 -7.84
N GLU A 27 -3.24 2.83 -7.00
CA GLU A 27 -3.57 1.94 -5.88
C GLU A 27 -3.90 0.51 -6.33
N PRO A 28 -4.64 0.29 -7.44
CA PRO A 28 -4.89 -1.09 -7.88
C PRO A 28 -3.62 -1.88 -8.18
N TYR A 29 -2.57 -1.21 -8.61
CA TYR A 29 -1.30 -1.87 -8.88
C TYR A 29 -0.50 -2.10 -7.60
N ILE A 30 -0.50 -1.12 -6.70
CA ILE A 30 0.23 -1.22 -5.43
C ILE A 30 -0.36 -2.33 -4.56
N MET A 31 -1.69 -2.44 -4.52
CA MET A 31 -2.35 -3.39 -3.64
C MET A 31 -2.04 -4.85 -3.98
N LYS A 32 -1.60 -5.12 -5.20
CA LYS A 32 -1.27 -6.48 -5.61
C LYS A 32 0.03 -6.99 -5.01
N ASP A 33 0.86 -6.10 -4.48
CA ASP A 33 2.11 -6.46 -3.82
C ASP A 33 1.92 -6.31 -2.32
N PRO A 34 1.94 -7.44 -1.56
CA PRO A 34 1.68 -7.36 -0.12
C PRO A 34 2.63 -6.42 0.61
N GLU A 35 3.90 -6.41 0.23
CA GLU A 35 4.88 -5.56 0.87
C GLU A 35 4.53 -4.08 0.71
N TYR A 36 4.40 -3.64 -0.53
CA TYR A 36 4.15 -2.22 -0.78
C TYR A 36 2.72 -1.83 -0.46
N ALA A 37 1.79 -2.77 -0.53
CA ALA A 37 0.42 -2.48 -0.11
C ALA A 37 0.36 -2.16 1.38
N SER A 38 1.04 -2.95 2.21
CA SER A 38 1.05 -2.69 3.66
C SER A 38 1.79 -1.40 3.98
N MET A 39 2.91 -1.13 3.30
CA MET A 39 3.66 0.11 3.49
C MET A 39 2.86 1.32 3.04
N TYR A 40 2.17 1.20 1.92
CA TYR A 40 1.34 2.29 1.40
C TYR A 40 0.20 2.60 2.38
N ALA A 41 -0.45 1.56 2.90
CA ALA A 41 -1.52 1.77 3.87
C ALA A 41 -1.02 2.49 5.11
N ARG A 42 0.16 2.10 5.59
CA ARG A 42 0.73 2.70 6.80
C ARG A 42 1.23 4.11 6.56
N ASP A 43 1.97 4.34 5.47
CA ASP A 43 2.72 5.58 5.30
C ASP A 43 1.96 6.64 4.51
N ILE A 44 1.08 6.24 3.61
CA ILE A 44 0.43 7.18 2.70
C ILE A 44 -1.04 7.36 3.03
N ARG A 45 -1.79 6.26 3.17
CA ARG A 45 -3.21 6.38 3.47
C ARG A 45 -3.47 6.86 4.90
N LYS A 46 -2.73 6.31 5.86
CA LYS A 46 -2.74 6.74 7.28
C LYS A 46 -4.11 6.74 7.95
N LYS A 47 -5.16 6.40 7.26
CA LYS A 47 -6.53 6.47 7.79
C LYS A 47 -7.10 5.11 8.17
N GLY A 48 -6.23 4.13 8.37
CA GLY A 48 -6.67 2.84 8.84
C GLY A 48 -6.68 1.79 7.76
N ARG A 49 -7.70 0.95 7.79
CA ARG A 49 -7.74 -0.23 6.97
C ARG A 49 -7.87 0.09 5.48
N TRP A 50 -7.31 -0.80 4.67
CA TRP A 50 -7.43 -0.73 3.21
C TRP A 50 -8.10 -2.01 2.74
N PRO A 51 -9.44 -2.09 2.78
CA PRO A 51 -10.16 -3.34 2.51
C PRO A 51 -9.87 -3.93 1.13
N GLU A 52 -9.71 -3.08 0.12
CA GLU A 52 -9.46 -3.56 -1.24
C GLU A 52 -8.15 -4.31 -1.34
N ALA A 53 -7.16 -3.95 -0.54
CA ALA A 53 -5.85 -4.59 -0.57
C ALA A 53 -5.72 -5.72 0.44
N GLU A 54 -6.64 -5.83 1.39
CA GLU A 54 -6.51 -6.83 2.45
C GLU A 54 -6.36 -8.26 1.93
N PRO A 55 -7.13 -8.70 0.90
CA PRO A 55 -6.95 -10.07 0.40
C PRO A 55 -5.54 -10.32 -0.13
N TYR A 56 -4.93 -9.30 -0.70
CA TYR A 56 -3.57 -9.45 -1.23
C TYR A 56 -2.53 -9.44 -0.10
N ILE A 57 -2.71 -8.56 0.88
CA ILE A 57 -1.79 -8.47 2.02
C ILE A 57 -1.86 -9.76 2.84
N MET A 58 -3.06 -10.29 3.05
CA MET A 58 -3.25 -11.47 3.89
C MET A 58 -2.67 -12.74 3.27
N LYS A 59 -2.35 -12.72 1.99
CA LYS A 59 -1.69 -13.87 1.36
C LYS A 59 -0.26 -14.06 1.83
N ASP A 60 0.36 -13.01 2.36
CA ASP A 60 1.73 -13.07 2.87
C ASP A 60 1.66 -12.96 4.39
N PRO A 61 2.01 -14.05 5.12
CA PRO A 61 1.87 -14.02 6.59
C PRO A 61 2.69 -12.92 7.26
N GLU A 62 3.87 -12.63 6.71
CA GLU A 62 4.72 -11.60 7.30
C GLU A 62 4.06 -10.23 7.20
N TYR A 63 3.62 -9.86 6.03
CA TYR A 63 3.01 -8.54 5.85
C TYR A 63 1.59 -8.47 6.39
N ALA A 64 0.90 -9.61 6.43
CA ALA A 64 -0.40 -9.68 7.10
C ALA A 64 -0.24 -9.32 8.58
N SER A 65 0.78 -9.87 9.22
CA SER A 65 1.06 -9.59 10.62
C SER A 65 1.38 -8.12 10.85
N LYS A 66 2.23 -7.56 9.99
CA LYS A 66 2.60 -6.14 10.10
C LYS A 66 1.39 -5.23 9.87
N TYR A 67 0.56 -5.58 8.91
CA TYR A 67 -0.64 -4.80 8.62
C TYR A 67 -1.61 -4.83 9.80
N LYS A 68 -1.81 -6.02 10.38
CA LYS A 68 -2.70 -6.15 11.55
C LYS A 68 -2.19 -5.35 12.73
N ALA A 69 -0.88 -5.36 12.94
CA ALA A 69 -0.29 -4.57 14.03
C ALA A 69 -0.53 -3.08 13.80
N PHE A 70 -0.40 -2.64 12.54
CA PHE A 70 -0.64 -1.25 12.21
C PHE A 70 -2.09 -0.84 12.48
N ILE A 71 -3.07 -1.64 12.02
CA ILE A 71 -4.47 -1.25 12.20
C ILE A 71 -4.92 -1.34 13.65
N ARG A 72 -4.20 -2.09 14.50
CA ARG A 72 -4.52 -2.13 15.93
C ARG A 72 -4.18 -0.84 16.64
N THR A 73 -3.28 -0.05 16.09
CA THR A 73 -2.86 1.19 16.73
C THR A 73 -3.76 2.37 16.36
N LEU A 74 -4.73 2.16 15.52
CA LEU A 74 -5.65 3.23 15.10
C LEU A 74 -6.81 3.42 16.10
#